data_7de017d64042c8e7fd7988832eb8739e
#
_entry.id   7de017d64042c8e7fd7988832eb8739e
#
_cell.length_a   1.000
_cell.length_b   1.000
_cell.length_c   1.000
_cell.angle_alpha   90.00
_cell.angle_beta   90.00
_cell.angle_gamma   90.00
#
_symmetry.space_group_name_H-M   'P 1'
#
loop_
_entity.id
_entity.type
_entity.pdbx_description
1 polymer ?
#
loop_
_entity_poly.entity_id
_entity_poly.type
_entity_poly.pdbx_seq_one_letter_code
_entity_poly.pdbx_strand_id
1 'polypeptide(L)'
;MKYVSTRNGLAATSAETVFRGLAPDGGLYVPVLEKAWEPGSAVAKAMADESGNGERGTGGLADAERFVLSRLFDDIPESVREAAVERLLSRFPAEDPVPVVTRDDFEMLELFHGKTGAFKDVALSMLPVFMKHAAGGRRVLVLTATSGDTGSAAMQGFAGVDGTEIVVFYPATGTSKIQRLQMTTPPDANVHAVGIRGNFDDAQAAVKRIFADPAMNAEAASHGITLSSANSINTGRLVPQVAYYVLAGWKLASRSPQFDVVVPSGNFGNILAAYYAKLLGSPIRKLVVASNVNDVLARFTKTGVYDPGDRFTVTNSPSMDIRKSSNVERLLWMVSGGLGGDIAGACAETARMMGELERLGRYELSAKAKELLFEDFEGGEATPEETEAEMRRMHDAAGYLLDPHTAVASCVARKLGYPKDGVPCVIAATATAYKFPETCMRAFGEDVLTDPPPGFAELESLPIAQKKVCDVNEIDDAVRELF
;
A
#
# COMPACT_ATOMS: atom_id res chain seq x y z
N MET A 1 19.56 3.15 8.78
CA MET A 1 18.32 3.11 9.62
C MET A 1 18.22 1.76 10.31
N LYS A 2 17.94 1.74 11.61
CA LYS A 2 17.68 0.51 12.35
C LYS A 2 16.20 0.16 12.26
N TYR A 3 15.88 -1.06 11.89
CA TYR A 3 14.55 -1.63 11.98
C TYR A 3 14.46 -2.60 13.15
N VAL A 4 13.28 -2.76 13.72
CA VAL A 4 13.01 -3.76 14.76
C VAL A 4 11.69 -4.48 14.48
N SER A 5 11.58 -5.75 14.93
CA SER A 5 10.30 -6.44 14.96
C SER A 5 9.35 -5.77 15.94
N THR A 6 8.09 -5.63 15.56
CA THR A 6 7.02 -5.09 16.41
C THR A 6 6.71 -5.92 17.66
N ARG A 7 7.14 -7.21 17.70
CA ARG A 7 6.77 -8.14 18.81
C ARG A 7 7.90 -8.40 19.79
N ASN A 8 9.15 -8.58 19.34
CA ASN A 8 10.26 -8.90 20.23
C ASN A 8 11.45 -7.94 20.13
N GLY A 9 11.36 -6.93 19.25
CA GLY A 9 12.43 -5.94 19.08
C GLY A 9 13.67 -6.47 18.33
N LEU A 10 13.59 -7.64 17.68
CA LEU A 10 14.70 -8.17 16.88
C LEU A 10 15.12 -7.15 15.83
N ALA A 11 16.37 -6.73 15.89
CA ALA A 11 16.91 -5.73 14.97
C ALA A 11 17.20 -6.33 13.60
N ALA A 12 17.00 -5.51 12.56
CA ALA A 12 17.31 -5.84 11.17
C ALA A 12 17.77 -4.58 10.42
N THR A 13 18.53 -4.78 9.34
CA THR A 13 18.85 -3.75 8.35
C THR A 13 17.67 -3.54 7.39
N SER A 14 17.66 -2.42 6.67
CA SER A 14 16.63 -2.18 5.65
C SER A 14 16.59 -3.29 4.60
N ALA A 15 17.76 -3.73 4.11
CA ALA A 15 17.87 -4.82 3.14
C ALA A 15 17.27 -6.13 3.68
N GLU A 16 17.54 -6.49 4.94
CA GLU A 16 16.97 -7.69 5.58
C GLU A 16 15.44 -7.60 5.70
N THR A 17 14.88 -6.43 6.01
CA THR A 17 13.42 -6.27 6.12
C THR A 17 12.71 -6.41 4.79
N VAL A 18 13.30 -5.90 3.71
CA VAL A 18 12.80 -6.09 2.35
C VAL A 18 12.90 -7.56 1.93
N PHE A 19 14.01 -8.20 2.23
CA PHE A 19 14.28 -9.58 1.84
C PHE A 19 13.36 -10.58 2.55
N ARG A 20 13.17 -10.41 3.86
CA ARG A 20 12.34 -11.32 4.68
C ARG A 20 10.84 -11.01 4.57
N GLY A 21 10.49 -9.72 4.43
CA GLY A 21 9.10 -9.25 4.45
C GLY A 21 8.45 -9.34 5.83
N LEU A 22 8.62 -10.46 6.54
CA LEU A 22 8.10 -10.74 7.88
C LEU A 22 9.25 -11.07 8.85
N ALA A 23 9.14 -10.65 10.10
CA ALA A 23 10.11 -11.01 11.12
C ALA A 23 9.95 -12.48 11.56
N PRO A 24 11.03 -13.16 12.03
CA PRO A 24 10.97 -14.58 12.42
C PRO A 24 9.99 -14.90 13.56
N ASP A 25 9.63 -13.90 14.38
CA ASP A 25 8.65 -14.00 15.45
C ASP A 25 7.20 -13.76 14.98
N GLY A 26 7.00 -13.60 13.65
CA GLY A 26 5.71 -13.28 13.04
C GLY A 26 5.31 -11.81 13.17
N GLY A 27 6.15 -10.95 13.76
CA GLY A 27 5.96 -9.50 13.82
C GLY A 27 6.31 -8.80 12.50
N LEU A 28 5.92 -7.55 12.39
CA LEU A 28 6.29 -6.68 11.28
C LEU A 28 7.55 -5.87 11.62
N TYR A 29 8.27 -5.44 10.60
CA TYR A 29 9.41 -4.54 10.82
C TYR A 29 8.96 -3.08 10.81
N VAL A 30 9.43 -2.30 11.80
CA VAL A 30 9.23 -0.84 11.89
C VAL A 30 10.58 -0.13 11.97
N PRO A 31 10.75 1.05 11.36
CA PRO A 31 11.93 1.87 11.55
C PRO A 31 11.94 2.46 12.97
N VAL A 32 13.10 2.45 13.62
CA VAL A 32 13.30 3.17 14.87
C VAL A 32 13.60 4.63 14.53
N LEU A 33 12.57 5.45 14.55
CA LEU A 33 12.70 6.90 14.32
C LEU A 33 13.13 7.54 15.63
N GLU A 34 14.36 8.10 15.67
CA GLU A 34 14.82 8.90 16.80
C GLU A 34 14.05 10.23 16.77
N LYS A 35 13.16 10.43 17.74
CA LYS A 35 12.29 11.60 17.94
C LYS A 35 11.69 12.17 16.64
N ALA A 36 10.38 12.36 16.64
CA ALA A 36 9.69 13.07 15.55
C ALA A 36 10.54 14.27 15.09
N TRP A 37 10.92 14.29 13.84
CA TRP A 37 11.64 15.41 13.23
C TRP A 37 10.76 16.63 13.41
N GLU A 38 11.34 17.74 13.84
CA GLU A 38 10.54 18.93 14.10
C GLU A 38 9.69 19.29 12.88
N PRO A 39 8.37 19.47 13.05
CA PRO A 39 7.49 19.80 11.92
C PRO A 39 8.03 20.99 11.13
N GLY A 40 8.18 20.82 9.83
CA GLY A 40 8.62 21.87 8.91
C GLY A 40 10.13 22.05 8.73
N SER A 41 11.01 21.49 9.58
CA SER A 41 12.45 21.76 9.48
C SER A 41 13.16 20.92 8.43
N ALA A 42 12.86 19.63 8.32
CA ALA A 42 13.55 18.73 7.38
C ALA A 42 12.98 18.80 5.96
N VAL A 43 11.64 18.82 5.84
CA VAL A 43 10.97 19.01 4.54
C VAL A 43 11.26 20.42 4.02
N ALA A 44 11.14 21.48 4.86
CA ALA A 44 11.46 22.85 4.46
C ALA A 44 12.95 23.03 4.13
N LYS A 45 13.85 22.32 4.83
CA LYS A 45 15.29 22.37 4.57
C LYS A 45 15.67 21.62 3.30
N ALA A 46 15.08 20.44 3.04
CA ALA A 46 15.27 19.73 1.77
C ALA A 46 14.74 20.56 0.58
N MET A 47 13.60 21.27 0.76
CA MET A 47 13.08 22.22 -0.23
C MET A 47 14.01 23.44 -0.46
N ALA A 48 14.81 23.82 0.55
CA ALA A 48 15.74 24.96 0.45
C ALA A 48 17.11 24.56 -0.08
N ASP A 49 17.59 23.33 0.26
CA ASP A 49 18.95 22.87 -0.08
C ASP A 49 19.06 22.38 -1.54
N GLU A 50 17.97 21.85 -2.13
CA GLU A 50 17.96 21.39 -3.54
C GLU A 50 17.67 22.51 -4.55
N SER A 51 17.12 23.63 -4.13
CA SER A 51 16.89 24.79 -4.97
C SER A 51 18.00 25.82 -4.83
N GLY A 52 19.18 25.53 -5.37
CA GLY A 52 20.26 26.55 -5.48
C GLY A 52 19.85 27.87 -6.18
N ASN A 53 18.58 28.03 -6.59
CA ASN A 53 18.00 29.17 -7.28
C ASN A 53 16.73 29.75 -6.62
N GLY A 54 16.40 29.42 -5.37
CA GLY A 54 15.33 30.12 -4.63
C GLY A 54 13.88 29.80 -5.04
N GLU A 55 13.61 28.88 -5.95
CA GLU A 55 12.26 28.44 -6.30
C GLU A 55 11.78 27.31 -5.38
N ARG A 56 10.84 27.63 -4.50
CA ARG A 56 10.23 26.66 -3.58
C ARG A 56 9.30 25.70 -4.35
N GLY A 57 9.51 24.39 -4.21
CA GLY A 57 8.49 23.40 -4.57
C GLY A 57 8.60 22.77 -5.96
N THR A 58 9.78 22.77 -6.60
CA THR A 58 9.98 22.23 -7.97
C THR A 58 10.41 20.77 -8.04
N GLY A 59 10.63 20.07 -6.90
CA GLY A 59 11.00 18.66 -6.89
C GLY A 59 9.88 17.74 -7.37
N GLY A 60 10.24 16.73 -8.21
CA GLY A 60 9.32 15.67 -8.69
C GLY A 60 9.28 14.45 -7.79
N LEU A 61 8.57 13.40 -8.25
CA LEU A 61 8.49 12.12 -7.54
C LEU A 61 9.88 11.51 -7.29
N ALA A 62 10.83 11.65 -8.22
CA ALA A 62 12.19 11.15 -8.07
C ALA A 62 12.90 11.77 -6.85
N ASP A 63 12.75 13.09 -6.65
CA ASP A 63 13.42 13.80 -5.56
C ASP A 63 12.77 13.43 -4.21
N ALA A 64 11.45 13.28 -4.20
CA ALA A 64 10.74 12.80 -3.02
C ALA A 64 11.16 11.35 -2.65
N GLU A 65 11.36 10.48 -3.63
CA GLU A 65 11.86 9.13 -3.40
C GLU A 65 13.30 9.14 -2.86
N ARG A 66 14.21 9.92 -3.47
CA ARG A 66 15.57 10.09 -2.96
C ARG A 66 15.59 10.57 -1.52
N PHE A 67 14.76 11.57 -1.22
CA PHE A 67 14.60 12.10 0.13
C PHE A 67 14.18 11.00 1.11
N VAL A 68 13.12 10.23 0.81
CA VAL A 68 12.59 9.18 1.68
C VAL A 68 13.58 8.02 1.83
N LEU A 69 14.12 7.54 0.71
CA LEU A 69 15.06 6.42 0.71
C LEU A 69 16.37 6.73 1.43
N SER A 70 16.87 7.97 1.35
CA SER A 70 18.07 8.38 2.10
C SER A 70 17.88 8.34 3.60
N ARG A 71 16.65 8.34 4.09
CA ARG A 71 16.31 8.33 5.52
C ARG A 71 15.85 6.98 6.03
N LEU A 72 15.00 6.31 5.27
CA LEU A 72 14.41 5.04 5.70
C LEU A 72 15.17 3.82 5.19
N PHE A 73 15.95 3.95 4.11
CA PHE A 73 16.79 2.91 3.52
C PHE A 73 18.24 3.36 3.37
N ASP A 74 18.79 4.09 4.36
CA ASP A 74 20.12 4.70 4.37
C ASP A 74 21.27 3.68 4.32
N ASP A 75 21.04 2.46 4.77
CA ASP A 75 21.99 1.34 4.71
C ASP A 75 21.97 0.58 3.37
N ILE A 76 21.02 0.87 2.48
CA ILE A 76 21.04 0.39 1.09
C ILE A 76 21.93 1.35 0.27
N PRO A 77 22.91 0.83 -0.52
CA PRO A 77 23.79 1.66 -1.32
C PRO A 77 23.04 2.66 -2.21
N GLU A 78 23.57 3.87 -2.34
CA GLU A 78 22.97 4.92 -3.16
C GLU A 78 22.72 4.48 -4.59
N SER A 79 23.68 3.78 -5.21
CA SER A 79 23.53 3.25 -6.57
C SER A 79 22.34 2.29 -6.72
N VAL A 80 21.98 1.56 -5.68
CA VAL A 80 20.80 0.67 -5.67
C VAL A 80 19.53 1.49 -5.52
N ARG A 81 19.55 2.52 -4.66
CA ARG A 81 18.41 3.43 -4.50
C ARG A 81 18.12 4.20 -5.78
N GLU A 82 19.15 4.73 -6.45
CA GLU A 82 19.00 5.39 -7.75
C GLU A 82 18.47 4.44 -8.83
N ALA A 83 19.00 3.22 -8.94
CA ALA A 83 18.48 2.23 -9.87
C ALA A 83 16.99 1.90 -9.62
N ALA A 84 16.56 1.92 -8.37
CA ALA A 84 15.14 1.74 -8.02
C ALA A 84 14.29 2.95 -8.46
N VAL A 85 14.77 4.18 -8.27
CA VAL A 85 14.10 5.41 -8.73
C VAL A 85 14.03 5.46 -10.26
N GLU A 86 15.12 5.16 -10.97
CA GLU A 86 15.13 5.09 -12.44
C GLU A 86 14.11 4.07 -12.96
N ARG A 87 14.06 2.89 -12.32
CA ARG A 87 13.07 1.87 -12.67
C ARG A 87 11.64 2.35 -12.43
N LEU A 88 11.36 3.02 -11.32
CA LEU A 88 10.07 3.62 -11.05
C LEU A 88 9.67 4.57 -12.18
N LEU A 89 10.52 5.55 -12.51
CA LEU A 89 10.22 6.54 -13.54
C LEU A 89 10.00 5.91 -14.93
N SER A 90 10.74 4.87 -15.26
CA SER A 90 10.56 4.14 -16.53
C SER A 90 9.20 3.45 -16.66
N ARG A 91 8.47 3.30 -15.57
CA ARG A 91 7.15 2.66 -15.50
C ARG A 91 5.99 3.65 -15.49
N PHE A 92 6.29 4.94 -15.42
CA PHE A 92 5.30 6.02 -15.41
C PHE A 92 5.50 6.88 -16.66
N PRO A 93 4.61 6.79 -17.65
CA PRO A 93 4.78 7.52 -18.93
C PRO A 93 4.45 9.00 -18.81
N ALA A 94 3.79 9.44 -17.73
CA ALA A 94 3.41 10.83 -17.53
C ALA A 94 4.61 11.68 -17.11
N GLU A 95 4.64 12.95 -17.56
CA GLU A 95 5.64 13.94 -17.14
C GLU A 95 5.58 14.19 -15.64
N ASP A 96 4.37 14.29 -15.07
CA ASP A 96 4.12 14.29 -13.63
C ASP A 96 3.49 12.94 -13.23
N PRO A 97 4.26 12.00 -12.69
CA PRO A 97 3.76 10.66 -12.34
C PRO A 97 2.70 10.64 -11.23
N VAL A 98 2.70 11.68 -10.38
CA VAL A 98 1.83 11.78 -9.20
C VAL A 98 1.33 13.22 -9.07
N PRO A 99 0.40 13.65 -9.95
CA PRO A 99 -0.14 14.99 -9.90
C PRO A 99 -1.05 15.20 -8.68
N VAL A 100 -1.08 16.44 -8.19
CA VAL A 100 -2.10 16.93 -7.26
C VAL A 100 -3.00 17.87 -8.04
N VAL A 101 -4.25 17.48 -8.25
CA VAL A 101 -5.21 18.22 -9.06
C VAL A 101 -6.42 18.62 -8.21
N THR A 102 -6.81 19.89 -8.28
CA THR A 102 -8.02 20.35 -7.60
C THR A 102 -9.26 19.87 -8.36
N ARG A 103 -10.15 19.15 -7.70
CA ARG A 103 -11.44 18.70 -8.22
C ARG A 103 -12.51 18.97 -7.19
N ASP A 104 -13.48 19.78 -7.56
CA ASP A 104 -14.48 20.29 -6.63
C ASP A 104 -13.80 20.92 -5.41
N ASP A 105 -14.14 20.50 -4.17
CA ASP A 105 -13.54 21.04 -2.93
C ASP A 105 -12.24 20.33 -2.50
N PHE A 106 -11.76 19.33 -3.26
CA PHE A 106 -10.65 18.47 -2.85
C PHE A 106 -9.42 18.59 -3.72
N GLU A 107 -8.26 18.32 -3.11
CA GLU A 107 -6.99 18.09 -3.80
C GLU A 107 -6.83 16.59 -4.04
N MET A 108 -6.97 16.15 -5.29
CA MET A 108 -6.83 14.74 -5.65
C MET A 108 -5.35 14.44 -5.88
N LEU A 109 -4.77 13.59 -5.03
CA LEU A 109 -3.44 13.03 -5.23
C LEU A 109 -3.57 11.80 -6.12
N GLU A 110 -3.34 11.96 -7.42
CA GLU A 110 -3.53 10.89 -8.40
C GLU A 110 -2.36 9.93 -8.41
N LEU A 111 -2.57 8.71 -7.93
CA LEU A 111 -1.56 7.67 -7.75
C LEU A 111 -1.66 6.54 -8.80
N PHE A 112 -2.40 6.77 -9.88
CA PHE A 112 -2.80 5.72 -10.83
C PHE A 112 -2.24 5.89 -12.26
N HIS A 113 -1.22 6.73 -12.44
CA HIS A 113 -0.59 6.95 -13.76
C HIS A 113 0.48 5.90 -14.12
N GLY A 114 0.67 4.89 -13.27
CA GLY A 114 1.54 3.76 -13.57
C GLY A 114 0.87 2.72 -14.49
N LYS A 115 1.66 1.71 -14.89
CA LYS A 115 1.26 0.71 -15.89
C LYS A 115 -0.01 -0.06 -15.58
N THR A 116 -0.34 -0.30 -14.31
CA THR A 116 -1.54 -1.04 -13.95
C THR A 116 -2.68 -0.15 -13.47
N GLY A 117 -2.45 1.16 -13.42
CA GLY A 117 -3.47 2.13 -13.02
C GLY A 117 -3.83 2.05 -11.55
N ALA A 118 -2.87 1.78 -10.66
CA ALA A 118 -3.07 1.78 -9.21
C ALA A 118 -1.82 2.25 -8.46
N PHE A 119 -2.01 2.85 -7.26
CA PHE A 119 -0.92 3.36 -6.41
C PHE A 119 0.18 2.33 -6.12
N LYS A 120 -0.17 1.06 -6.21
CA LYS A 120 0.72 -0.07 -5.94
C LYS A 120 1.89 -0.14 -6.93
N ASP A 121 1.73 0.46 -8.12
CA ASP A 121 2.78 0.53 -9.14
C ASP A 121 4.03 1.24 -8.64
N VAL A 122 3.91 2.27 -7.80
CA VAL A 122 5.04 3.01 -7.23
C VAL A 122 6.00 2.04 -6.52
N ALA A 123 5.53 1.42 -5.46
CA ALA A 123 6.38 0.55 -4.64
C ALA A 123 6.76 -0.76 -5.36
N LEU A 124 5.86 -1.36 -6.15
CA LEU A 124 6.12 -2.62 -6.83
C LEU A 124 7.05 -2.48 -8.04
N SER A 125 7.21 -1.29 -8.60
CA SER A 125 8.27 -1.02 -9.59
C SER A 125 9.66 -1.03 -8.97
N MET A 126 9.81 -0.59 -7.73
CA MET A 126 11.09 -0.47 -7.02
C MET A 126 11.48 -1.75 -6.27
N LEU A 127 10.51 -2.47 -5.73
CA LEU A 127 10.70 -3.62 -4.87
C LEU A 127 11.65 -4.70 -5.45
N PRO A 128 11.57 -5.08 -6.74
CA PRO A 128 12.48 -6.09 -7.31
C PRO A 128 13.95 -5.67 -7.27
N VAL A 129 14.25 -4.37 -7.41
CA VAL A 129 15.62 -3.85 -7.34
C VAL A 129 16.18 -4.02 -5.93
N PHE A 130 15.40 -3.65 -4.92
CA PHE A 130 15.79 -3.84 -3.52
C PHE A 130 15.92 -5.32 -3.15
N MET A 131 14.99 -6.17 -3.61
CA MET A 131 15.05 -7.62 -3.36
C MET A 131 16.28 -8.26 -4.00
N LYS A 132 16.59 -7.92 -5.25
CA LYS A 132 17.80 -8.40 -5.95
C LYS A 132 19.08 -8.04 -5.20
N HIS A 133 19.16 -6.78 -4.71
CA HIS A 133 20.28 -6.34 -3.88
C HIS A 133 20.37 -7.14 -2.57
N ALA A 134 19.27 -7.23 -1.84
CA ALA A 134 19.19 -7.92 -0.54
C ALA A 134 19.45 -9.44 -0.65
N ALA A 135 19.13 -10.02 -1.80
CA ALA A 135 19.38 -11.44 -2.07
C ALA A 135 20.88 -11.79 -2.15
N GLY A 136 21.76 -10.83 -2.47
CA GLY A 136 23.21 -11.08 -2.54
C GLY A 136 23.60 -12.18 -3.52
N GLY A 137 22.91 -12.26 -4.67
CA GLY A 137 23.16 -13.27 -5.72
C GLY A 137 22.34 -14.56 -5.59
N ARG A 138 21.54 -14.74 -4.52
CA ARG A 138 20.60 -15.87 -4.41
C ARG A 138 19.37 -15.63 -5.28
N ARG A 139 18.72 -16.70 -5.76
CA ARG A 139 17.40 -16.59 -6.39
C ARG A 139 16.34 -16.29 -5.35
N VAL A 140 15.42 -15.39 -5.66
CA VAL A 140 14.27 -15.07 -4.78
C VAL A 140 12.99 -15.48 -5.49
N LEU A 141 12.20 -16.34 -4.85
CA LEU A 141 10.84 -16.64 -5.27
C LEU A 141 9.87 -15.90 -4.36
N VAL A 142 9.14 -14.95 -4.95
CA VAL A 142 8.18 -14.09 -4.26
C VAL A 142 6.79 -14.70 -4.34
N LEU A 143 6.18 -14.95 -3.19
CA LEU A 143 4.81 -15.46 -3.09
C LEU A 143 3.88 -14.30 -2.74
N THR A 144 2.80 -14.14 -3.50
CA THR A 144 1.84 -13.05 -3.32
C THR A 144 0.42 -13.57 -3.45
N ALA A 145 -0.41 -13.32 -2.43
CA ALA A 145 -1.86 -13.46 -2.53
C ALA A 145 -2.50 -12.11 -2.84
N THR A 146 -3.49 -12.09 -3.72
CA THR A 146 -4.14 -10.84 -4.15
C THR A 146 -5.63 -11.00 -4.41
N SER A 147 -6.37 -9.90 -4.22
CA SER A 147 -7.74 -9.74 -4.73
C SER A 147 -7.79 -9.10 -6.13
N GLY A 148 -6.63 -8.66 -6.68
CA GLY A 148 -6.53 -8.05 -8.01
C GLY A 148 -5.36 -7.08 -8.16
N ASP A 149 -5.45 -5.85 -7.63
CA ASP A 149 -4.49 -4.77 -7.87
C ASP A 149 -3.04 -5.08 -7.46
N THR A 150 -2.84 -5.74 -6.31
CA THR A 150 -1.48 -6.11 -5.89
C THR A 150 -0.85 -7.09 -6.86
N GLY A 151 -1.63 -8.07 -7.33
CA GLY A 151 -1.17 -9.05 -8.31
C GLY A 151 -0.81 -8.40 -9.63
N SER A 152 -1.70 -7.56 -10.17
CA SER A 152 -1.45 -6.82 -11.41
C SER A 152 -0.16 -6.01 -11.35
N ALA A 153 0.00 -5.20 -10.29
CA ALA A 153 1.18 -4.36 -10.12
C ALA A 153 2.46 -5.19 -9.86
N ALA A 154 2.35 -6.32 -9.14
CA ALA A 154 3.47 -7.21 -8.87
C ALA A 154 3.96 -7.92 -10.15
N MET A 155 3.04 -8.47 -10.96
CA MET A 155 3.38 -9.06 -12.26
C MET A 155 4.16 -8.06 -13.12
N GLN A 156 3.64 -6.84 -13.26
CA GLN A 156 4.31 -5.79 -14.04
C GLN A 156 5.63 -5.32 -13.41
N GLY A 157 5.69 -5.20 -12.08
CA GLY A 157 6.89 -4.74 -11.37
C GLY A 157 8.06 -5.71 -11.51
N PHE A 158 7.81 -7.01 -11.39
CA PHE A 158 8.84 -8.06 -11.43
C PHE A 158 9.20 -8.53 -12.85
N ALA A 159 8.35 -8.27 -13.85
CA ALA A 159 8.59 -8.69 -15.23
C ALA A 159 9.98 -8.30 -15.73
N GLY A 160 10.75 -9.31 -16.19
CA GLY A 160 12.08 -9.16 -16.77
C GLY A 160 13.19 -8.78 -15.78
N VAL A 161 13.00 -8.95 -14.46
CA VAL A 161 14.07 -8.68 -13.46
C VAL A 161 14.80 -9.96 -13.10
N ASP A 162 16.03 -10.07 -13.59
CA ASP A 162 16.90 -11.22 -13.34
C ASP A 162 17.13 -11.47 -11.84
N GLY A 163 17.14 -12.75 -11.46
CA GLY A 163 17.39 -13.21 -10.09
C GLY A 163 16.14 -13.11 -9.18
N THR A 164 15.04 -12.61 -9.70
CA THR A 164 13.75 -12.59 -9.01
C THR A 164 12.69 -13.33 -9.81
N GLU A 165 11.88 -14.10 -9.14
CA GLU A 165 10.74 -14.81 -9.69
C GLU A 165 9.52 -14.55 -8.79
N ILE A 166 8.34 -14.40 -9.38
CA ILE A 166 7.13 -14.15 -8.59
C ILE A 166 6.00 -15.08 -9.02
N VAL A 167 5.27 -15.61 -8.03
CA VAL A 167 3.99 -16.25 -8.24
C VAL A 167 2.89 -15.50 -7.50
N VAL A 168 1.83 -15.17 -8.23
CA VAL A 168 0.65 -14.46 -7.75
C VAL A 168 -0.52 -15.43 -7.70
N PHE A 169 -1.04 -15.68 -6.51
CA PHE A 169 -2.26 -16.45 -6.29
C PHE A 169 -3.47 -15.54 -6.19
N TYR A 170 -4.48 -15.75 -7.04
CA TYR A 170 -5.67 -14.91 -7.09
C TYR A 170 -6.93 -15.78 -7.22
N PRO A 171 -8.09 -15.36 -6.67
CA PRO A 171 -9.35 -16.07 -6.89
C PRO A 171 -9.68 -16.16 -8.38
N ALA A 172 -9.89 -17.35 -8.91
CA ALA A 172 -10.26 -17.56 -10.33
C ALA A 172 -11.59 -16.86 -10.68
N THR A 173 -12.43 -16.61 -9.67
CA THR A 173 -13.67 -15.83 -9.74
C THR A 173 -13.63 -14.70 -8.71
N GLY A 174 -14.20 -13.53 -9.04
CA GLY A 174 -14.29 -12.40 -8.10
C GLY A 174 -13.25 -11.27 -8.29
N THR A 175 -12.26 -11.44 -9.16
CA THR A 175 -11.43 -10.32 -9.66
C THR A 175 -12.11 -9.67 -10.86
N SER A 176 -11.96 -8.35 -11.04
CA SER A 176 -12.47 -7.68 -12.24
C SER A 176 -11.82 -8.25 -13.51
N LYS A 177 -12.51 -8.13 -14.64
CA LYS A 177 -11.98 -8.58 -15.95
C LYS A 177 -10.62 -7.94 -16.24
N ILE A 178 -10.49 -6.64 -16.02
CA ILE A 178 -9.26 -5.89 -16.28
C ILE A 178 -8.11 -6.36 -15.37
N GLN A 179 -8.35 -6.47 -14.07
CA GLN A 179 -7.33 -6.97 -13.13
C GLN A 179 -6.85 -8.37 -13.50
N ARG A 180 -7.75 -9.25 -13.89
CA ARG A 180 -7.41 -10.61 -14.34
C ARG A 180 -6.55 -10.57 -15.61
N LEU A 181 -6.93 -9.79 -16.61
CA LEU A 181 -6.12 -9.63 -17.83
C LEU A 181 -4.73 -9.08 -17.53
N GLN A 182 -4.62 -8.06 -16.65
CA GLN A 182 -3.33 -7.52 -16.23
C GLN A 182 -2.41 -8.54 -15.56
N MET A 183 -2.96 -9.59 -14.92
CA MET A 183 -2.19 -10.68 -14.33
C MET A 183 -1.91 -11.81 -15.32
N THR A 184 -2.81 -12.08 -16.25
CA THR A 184 -2.73 -13.29 -17.10
C THR A 184 -2.11 -13.07 -18.47
N THR A 185 -1.94 -11.83 -18.92
CA THR A 185 -1.32 -11.51 -20.21
C THR A 185 0.22 -11.34 -20.20
N PRO A 186 0.91 -10.99 -19.07
CA PRO A 186 2.37 -10.86 -19.09
C PRO A 186 3.05 -12.16 -19.53
N PRO A 187 3.93 -12.11 -20.58
CA PRO A 187 4.57 -13.30 -21.14
C PRO A 187 5.93 -13.61 -20.52
N ASP A 188 6.42 -12.76 -19.61
CA ASP A 188 7.77 -12.86 -19.05
C ASP A 188 7.93 -14.17 -18.26
N ALA A 189 9.08 -14.86 -18.45
CA ALA A 189 9.32 -16.19 -17.89
C ALA A 189 9.45 -16.21 -16.36
N ASN A 190 9.73 -15.06 -15.74
CA ASN A 190 9.93 -14.95 -14.29
C ASN A 190 8.69 -14.49 -13.52
N VAL A 191 7.52 -14.41 -14.17
CA VAL A 191 6.27 -14.01 -13.52
C VAL A 191 5.18 -15.05 -13.78
N HIS A 192 4.52 -15.48 -12.71
CA HIS A 192 3.51 -16.54 -12.74
C HIS A 192 2.23 -16.07 -12.07
N ALA A 193 1.09 -16.22 -12.75
CA ALA A 193 -0.21 -16.00 -12.15
C ALA A 193 -0.99 -17.33 -12.09
N VAL A 194 -1.40 -17.72 -10.89
CA VAL A 194 -2.13 -18.96 -10.64
C VAL A 194 -3.51 -18.63 -10.07
N GLY A 195 -4.56 -18.91 -10.85
CA GLY A 195 -5.93 -18.82 -10.38
C GLY A 195 -6.22 -19.95 -9.36
N ILE A 196 -6.89 -19.62 -8.26
CA ILE A 196 -7.32 -20.63 -7.29
C ILE A 196 -8.84 -20.80 -7.29
N ARG A 197 -9.31 -22.04 -7.13
CA ARG A 197 -10.72 -22.35 -6.85
C ARG A 197 -11.00 -22.14 -5.36
N GLY A 198 -11.01 -20.87 -4.96
CA GLY A 198 -11.17 -20.40 -3.59
C GLY A 198 -11.30 -18.88 -3.57
N ASN A 199 -11.30 -18.28 -2.40
CA ASN A 199 -11.36 -16.85 -2.20
C ASN A 199 -9.98 -16.25 -1.84
N PHE A 200 -9.93 -14.93 -1.62
CA PHE A 200 -8.68 -14.24 -1.27
C PHE A 200 -8.09 -14.72 0.07
N ASP A 201 -8.95 -14.99 1.07
CA ASP A 201 -8.50 -15.44 2.39
C ASP A 201 -7.87 -16.83 2.30
N ASP A 202 -8.39 -17.71 1.44
CA ASP A 202 -7.81 -19.04 1.17
C ASP A 202 -6.39 -18.90 0.58
N ALA A 203 -6.22 -18.04 -0.42
CA ALA A 203 -4.91 -17.74 -1.01
C ALA A 203 -3.92 -17.19 0.02
N GLN A 204 -4.38 -16.24 0.83
CA GLN A 204 -3.56 -15.60 1.86
C GLN A 204 -3.16 -16.57 2.97
N ALA A 205 -4.09 -17.45 3.38
CA ALA A 205 -3.82 -18.46 4.38
C ALA A 205 -2.80 -19.50 3.88
N ALA A 206 -2.92 -19.94 2.62
CA ALA A 206 -1.97 -20.86 2.00
C ALA A 206 -0.55 -20.23 1.91
N VAL A 207 -0.43 -19.00 1.43
CA VAL A 207 0.87 -18.30 1.36
C VAL A 207 1.50 -18.15 2.75
N LYS A 208 0.72 -17.80 3.78
CA LYS A 208 1.21 -17.71 5.17
C LYS A 208 1.67 -19.08 5.69
N ARG A 209 0.94 -20.14 5.40
CA ARG A 209 1.31 -21.51 5.78
C ARG A 209 2.64 -21.90 5.15
N ILE A 210 2.85 -21.63 3.85
CA ILE A 210 4.11 -21.91 3.16
C ILE A 210 5.28 -21.19 3.81
N PHE A 211 5.15 -19.90 4.14
CA PHE A 211 6.19 -19.16 4.85
C PHE A 211 6.51 -19.72 6.24
N ALA A 212 5.51 -20.25 6.93
CA ALA A 212 5.67 -20.83 8.27
C ALA A 212 6.18 -22.30 8.24
N ASP A 213 6.19 -22.97 7.07
CA ASP A 213 6.61 -24.37 6.93
C ASP A 213 8.14 -24.49 6.81
N PRO A 214 8.85 -25.01 7.83
CA PRO A 214 10.29 -25.20 7.78
C PRO A 214 10.74 -26.19 6.69
N ALA A 215 9.90 -27.20 6.36
CA ALA A 215 10.24 -28.18 5.34
C ALA A 215 10.23 -27.55 3.94
N MET A 216 9.22 -26.76 3.63
CA MET A 216 9.13 -26.00 2.37
C MET A 216 10.30 -25.01 2.23
N ASN A 217 10.64 -24.29 3.29
CA ASN A 217 11.77 -23.35 3.29
C ASN A 217 13.12 -24.09 3.10
N ALA A 218 13.30 -25.27 3.71
CA ALA A 218 14.52 -26.05 3.55
C ALA A 218 14.63 -26.65 2.13
N GLU A 219 13.51 -27.10 1.56
CA GLU A 219 13.42 -27.59 0.19
C GLU A 219 13.79 -26.49 -0.82
N ALA A 220 13.17 -25.28 -0.73
CA ALA A 220 13.52 -24.14 -1.55
C ALA A 220 15.00 -23.78 -1.41
N ALA A 221 15.55 -23.75 -0.19
CA ALA A 221 16.97 -23.45 0.07
C ALA A 221 17.91 -24.49 -0.59
N SER A 222 17.52 -25.79 -0.66
CA SER A 222 18.31 -26.81 -1.34
C SER A 222 18.42 -26.59 -2.84
N HIS A 223 17.49 -25.85 -3.44
CA HIS A 223 17.50 -25.38 -4.83
C HIS A 223 18.12 -24.00 -5.00
N GLY A 224 18.74 -23.43 -3.95
CA GLY A 224 19.33 -22.08 -3.96
C GLY A 224 18.31 -20.95 -3.99
N ILE A 225 17.06 -21.23 -3.61
CA ILE A 225 15.95 -20.30 -3.64
C ILE A 225 15.63 -19.83 -2.23
N THR A 226 15.35 -18.53 -2.07
CA THR A 226 14.78 -17.97 -0.84
C THR A 226 13.37 -17.49 -1.11
N LEU A 227 12.43 -17.91 -0.26
CA LEU A 227 11.05 -17.44 -0.33
C LEU A 227 10.92 -16.04 0.27
N SER A 228 10.18 -15.16 -0.39
CA SER A 228 9.89 -13.79 0.06
C SER A 228 8.45 -13.40 -0.28
N SER A 229 8.00 -12.24 0.22
CA SER A 229 6.63 -11.75 -0.01
C SER A 229 6.62 -10.35 -0.60
N ALA A 230 5.74 -10.11 -1.57
CA ALA A 230 5.43 -8.78 -2.08
C ALA A 230 4.09 -8.23 -1.54
N ASN A 231 3.51 -8.82 -0.51
CA ASN A 231 2.33 -8.27 0.15
C ASN A 231 2.66 -6.99 0.93
N SER A 232 1.63 -6.25 1.37
CA SER A 232 1.77 -4.93 2.03
C SER A 232 2.54 -4.94 3.36
N ILE A 233 2.81 -6.12 3.92
CA ILE A 233 3.65 -6.30 5.12
C ILE A 233 5.13 -6.04 4.86
N ASN A 234 5.59 -6.13 3.62
CA ASN A 234 6.98 -5.89 3.24
C ASN A 234 7.31 -4.39 3.32
N THR A 235 8.43 -4.03 3.97
CA THR A 235 8.88 -2.64 4.08
C THR A 235 9.20 -2.00 2.73
N GLY A 236 9.69 -2.79 1.77
CA GLY A 236 9.90 -2.33 0.39
C GLY A 236 8.60 -1.97 -0.36
N ARG A 237 7.43 -2.37 0.19
CA ARG A 237 6.12 -1.91 -0.25
C ARG A 237 5.68 -0.64 0.46
N LEU A 238 6.07 -0.46 1.72
CA LEU A 238 5.63 0.66 2.55
C LEU A 238 6.45 1.92 2.30
N VAL A 239 7.78 1.79 2.33
CA VAL A 239 8.69 2.94 2.30
C VAL A 239 8.56 3.81 1.05
N PRO A 240 8.50 3.28 -0.19
CA PRO A 240 8.32 4.13 -1.36
C PRO A 240 7.00 4.92 -1.37
N GLN A 241 5.96 4.41 -0.70
CA GLN A 241 4.68 5.12 -0.62
C GLN A 241 4.75 6.41 0.21
N VAL A 242 5.75 6.58 1.04
CA VAL A 242 5.95 7.79 1.84
C VAL A 242 6.25 8.99 0.94
N ALA A 243 6.94 8.75 -0.18
CA ALA A 243 7.42 9.79 -1.09
C ALA A 243 6.30 10.63 -1.71
N TYR A 244 5.21 10.03 -2.13
CA TYR A 244 4.14 10.82 -2.75
C TYR A 244 3.35 11.69 -1.74
N TYR A 245 3.37 11.39 -0.45
CA TYR A 245 2.84 12.28 0.60
C TYR A 245 3.82 13.41 0.96
N VAL A 246 5.11 13.15 0.89
CA VAL A 246 6.14 14.21 0.97
C VAL A 246 5.99 15.15 -0.22
N LEU A 247 5.86 14.60 -1.44
CA LEU A 247 5.64 15.37 -2.66
C LEU A 247 4.35 16.20 -2.62
N ALA A 248 3.25 15.65 -2.10
CA ALA A 248 2.01 16.39 -1.91
C ALA A 248 2.23 17.61 -1.00
N GLY A 249 2.98 17.46 0.09
CA GLY A 249 3.38 18.57 0.96
C GLY A 249 4.20 19.64 0.22
N TRP A 250 5.13 19.24 -0.64
CA TRP A 250 5.90 20.18 -1.46
C TRP A 250 5.01 20.95 -2.44
N LYS A 251 4.14 20.25 -3.17
CA LYS A 251 3.21 20.87 -4.14
C LYS A 251 2.22 21.84 -3.48
N LEU A 252 1.83 21.59 -2.23
CA LEU A 252 0.88 22.44 -1.51
C LEU A 252 1.53 23.57 -0.69
N ALA A 253 2.85 23.55 -0.49
CA ALA A 253 3.56 24.45 0.40
C ALA A 253 3.38 25.95 0.09
N SER A 254 3.17 26.30 -1.18
CA SER A 254 2.90 27.69 -1.60
C SER A 254 1.46 28.15 -1.32
N ARG A 255 0.54 27.19 -1.10
CA ARG A 255 -0.91 27.45 -0.95
C ARG A 255 -1.37 27.32 0.50
N SER A 256 -0.75 26.47 1.28
CA SER A 256 -1.13 26.24 2.67
C SER A 256 0.04 25.73 3.51
N PRO A 257 0.14 26.15 4.80
CA PRO A 257 1.16 25.67 5.72
C PRO A 257 0.91 24.24 6.22
N GLN A 258 -0.28 23.69 6.00
CA GLN A 258 -0.67 22.33 6.40
C GLN A 258 -1.81 21.81 5.54
N PHE A 259 -2.03 20.50 5.54
CA PHE A 259 -3.12 19.85 4.83
C PHE A 259 -3.59 18.59 5.56
N ASP A 260 -4.84 18.18 5.30
CA ASP A 260 -5.39 16.92 5.77
C ASP A 260 -5.31 15.87 4.68
N VAL A 261 -5.24 14.59 5.05
CA VAL A 261 -5.15 13.49 4.10
C VAL A 261 -6.26 12.46 4.37
N VAL A 262 -7.04 12.13 3.34
CA VAL A 262 -8.06 11.08 3.38
C VAL A 262 -7.61 9.91 2.51
N VAL A 263 -7.56 8.71 3.09
CA VAL A 263 -7.04 7.53 2.41
C VAL A 263 -8.06 6.39 2.44
N PRO A 264 -8.45 5.86 1.27
CA PRO A 264 -9.24 4.63 1.22
C PRO A 264 -8.39 3.48 1.76
N SER A 265 -8.82 2.88 2.87
CA SER A 265 -7.96 2.03 3.69
C SER A 265 -8.46 0.60 3.79
N GLY A 266 -7.62 -0.34 3.36
CA GLY A 266 -7.74 -1.78 3.61
C GLY A 266 -6.65 -2.26 4.57
N ASN A 267 -5.52 -2.76 4.06
CA ASN A 267 -4.39 -3.25 4.88
C ASN A 267 -3.56 -2.17 5.59
N PHE A 268 -4.05 -0.94 5.66
CA PHE A 268 -3.46 0.20 6.37
C PHE A 268 -2.08 0.67 5.86
N GLY A 269 -1.55 0.08 4.78
CA GLY A 269 -0.22 0.40 4.28
C GLY A 269 -0.10 1.83 3.75
N ASN A 270 -1.05 2.26 2.94
CA ASN A 270 -1.04 3.57 2.30
C ASN A 270 -1.18 4.71 3.32
N ILE A 271 -2.15 4.65 4.23
CA ILE A 271 -2.31 5.68 5.27
C ILE A 271 -1.16 5.67 6.29
N LEU A 272 -0.55 4.51 6.57
CA LEU A 272 0.66 4.42 7.37
C LEU A 272 1.85 5.10 6.69
N ALA A 273 1.95 5.03 5.38
CA ALA A 273 2.95 5.79 4.62
C ALA A 273 2.73 7.30 4.74
N ALA A 274 1.48 7.77 4.73
CA ALA A 274 1.14 9.16 5.04
C ALA A 274 1.55 9.55 6.47
N TYR A 275 1.36 8.64 7.43
CA TYR A 275 1.82 8.86 8.80
C TYR A 275 3.34 8.95 8.89
N TYR A 276 4.07 8.08 8.19
CA TYR A 276 5.54 8.21 8.10
C TYR A 276 5.97 9.54 7.44
N ALA A 277 5.28 9.99 6.39
CA ALA A 277 5.55 11.29 5.80
C ALA A 277 5.36 12.43 6.81
N LYS A 278 4.29 12.39 7.63
CA LYS A 278 4.08 13.33 8.74
C LYS A 278 5.24 13.29 9.74
N LEU A 279 5.68 12.10 10.14
CA LEU A 279 6.82 11.92 11.05
C LEU A 279 8.15 12.38 10.45
N LEU A 280 8.30 12.36 9.13
CA LEU A 280 9.45 12.91 8.41
C LEU A 280 9.33 14.42 8.16
N GLY A 281 8.28 15.09 8.65
CA GLY A 281 8.11 16.54 8.61
C GLY A 281 7.18 17.05 7.50
N SER A 282 6.49 16.18 6.75
CA SER A 282 5.41 16.64 5.87
C SER A 282 4.29 17.27 6.69
N PRO A 283 3.78 18.48 6.33
CA PRO A 283 2.86 19.23 7.17
C PRO A 283 1.42 18.69 7.15
N ILE A 284 1.28 17.39 7.36
CA ILE A 284 -0.01 16.71 7.46
C ILE A 284 -0.61 16.98 8.84
N ARG A 285 -1.78 17.64 8.87
CA ARG A 285 -2.50 17.94 10.10
C ARG A 285 -3.22 16.69 10.63
N LYS A 286 -4.10 16.11 9.81
CA LYS A 286 -4.96 14.97 10.15
C LYS A 286 -4.91 13.89 9.09
N LEU A 287 -5.01 12.64 9.52
CA LEU A 287 -5.09 11.45 8.68
C LEU A 287 -6.48 10.84 8.84
N VAL A 288 -7.24 10.74 7.77
CA VAL A 288 -8.60 10.22 7.78
C VAL A 288 -8.64 8.84 7.14
N VAL A 289 -8.99 7.85 7.94
CA VAL A 289 -9.22 6.48 7.50
C VAL A 289 -10.60 6.40 6.86
N ALA A 290 -10.67 6.19 5.56
CA ALA A 290 -11.93 5.92 4.89
C ALA A 290 -12.12 4.41 4.73
N SER A 291 -13.23 3.87 5.22
CA SER A 291 -13.63 2.46 5.13
C SER A 291 -14.91 2.32 4.30
N ASN A 292 -15.11 1.14 3.70
CA ASN A 292 -16.45 0.74 3.26
C ASN A 292 -17.23 0.16 4.44
N VAL A 293 -18.31 -0.57 4.19
CA VAL A 293 -19.15 -1.18 5.26
C VAL A 293 -18.41 -2.22 6.10
N ASN A 294 -17.21 -2.66 5.68
CA ASN A 294 -16.28 -3.43 6.51
C ASN A 294 -15.44 -2.42 7.33
N ASP A 295 -16.05 -1.80 8.30
CA ASP A 295 -15.69 -0.55 8.96
C ASP A 295 -14.73 -0.69 10.16
N VAL A 296 -14.08 -1.85 10.32
CA VAL A 296 -13.22 -2.13 11.48
C VAL A 296 -12.19 -1.03 11.76
N LEU A 297 -11.58 -0.47 10.71
CA LEU A 297 -10.59 0.59 10.83
C LEU A 297 -11.22 1.94 11.25
N ALA A 298 -12.37 2.30 10.67
CA ALA A 298 -13.09 3.51 11.03
C ALA A 298 -13.57 3.45 12.50
N ARG A 299 -14.06 2.31 12.96
CA ARG A 299 -14.42 2.10 14.38
C ARG A 299 -13.20 2.13 15.29
N PHE A 300 -12.10 1.53 14.87
CA PHE A 300 -10.84 1.54 15.63
C PHE A 300 -10.34 2.97 15.88
N THR A 301 -10.32 3.81 14.84
CA THR A 301 -9.87 5.21 14.98
C THR A 301 -10.82 6.09 15.78
N LYS A 302 -12.08 5.69 15.97
CA LYS A 302 -13.07 6.39 16.83
C LYS A 302 -13.01 5.94 18.29
N THR A 303 -12.68 4.67 18.55
CA THR A 303 -12.85 4.06 19.89
C THR A 303 -11.56 3.57 20.52
N GLY A 304 -10.52 3.34 19.74
CA GLY A 304 -9.30 2.64 20.18
C GLY A 304 -9.51 1.16 20.44
N VAL A 305 -10.66 0.60 20.01
CA VAL A 305 -10.96 -0.83 20.09
C VAL A 305 -10.94 -1.42 18.70
N TYR A 306 -10.09 -2.42 18.50
CA TYR A 306 -10.05 -3.19 17.25
C TYR A 306 -10.89 -4.45 17.43
N ASP A 307 -12.02 -4.47 16.75
CA ASP A 307 -12.98 -5.58 16.80
C ASP A 307 -13.49 -5.83 15.37
N PRO A 308 -13.00 -6.87 14.67
CA PRO A 308 -13.45 -7.21 13.32
C PRO A 308 -14.93 -7.60 13.24
N GLY A 309 -15.53 -8.00 14.37
CA GLY A 309 -16.90 -8.52 14.41
C GLY A 309 -17.07 -9.79 13.57
N ASP A 310 -18.33 -10.22 13.40
CA ASP A 310 -18.65 -11.42 12.62
C ASP A 310 -19.09 -11.11 11.17
N ARG A 311 -19.46 -9.86 10.90
CA ARG A 311 -19.96 -9.48 9.58
C ARG A 311 -18.81 -9.27 8.60
N PHE A 312 -18.99 -9.78 7.39
CA PHE A 312 -18.15 -9.52 6.23
C PHE A 312 -19.03 -9.33 5.02
N THR A 313 -18.84 -8.25 4.29
CA THR A 313 -19.64 -7.91 3.11
C THR A 313 -18.71 -7.75 1.91
N VAL A 314 -18.99 -8.45 0.83
CA VAL A 314 -18.35 -8.20 -0.46
C VAL A 314 -18.97 -6.96 -1.06
N THR A 315 -18.14 -5.96 -1.37
CA THR A 315 -18.58 -4.63 -1.80
C THR A 315 -18.15 -4.30 -3.24
N ASN A 316 -18.49 -3.09 -3.69
CA ASN A 316 -17.99 -2.52 -4.94
C ASN A 316 -16.56 -1.92 -4.82
N SER A 317 -15.97 -1.92 -3.63
CA SER A 317 -14.58 -1.49 -3.36
C SER A 317 -13.73 -2.64 -2.78
N PRO A 318 -13.45 -3.70 -3.56
CA PRO A 318 -12.98 -5.00 -3.05
C PRO A 318 -11.61 -4.96 -2.36
N SER A 319 -10.74 -3.99 -2.67
CA SER A 319 -9.44 -3.87 -1.99
C SER A 319 -9.56 -3.40 -0.53
N MET A 320 -10.76 -2.96 -0.12
CA MET A 320 -11.10 -2.53 1.24
C MET A 320 -11.96 -3.58 1.97
N ASP A 321 -12.32 -4.68 1.32
CA ASP A 321 -13.06 -5.79 1.92
C ASP A 321 -12.12 -6.59 2.82
N ILE A 322 -11.93 -6.12 4.05
CA ILE A 322 -11.01 -6.73 5.01
C ILE A 322 -11.65 -6.83 6.40
N ARG A 323 -11.24 -7.83 7.14
CA ARG A 323 -11.54 -8.00 8.58
C ARG A 323 -10.31 -7.78 9.45
N LYS A 324 -9.13 -8.18 8.96
CA LYS A 324 -7.86 -8.01 9.67
C LYS A 324 -6.91 -7.18 8.81
N SER A 325 -6.60 -5.99 9.29
CA SER A 325 -5.70 -5.04 8.62
C SER A 325 -4.27 -5.23 9.12
N SER A 326 -3.38 -5.71 8.25
CA SER A 326 -2.06 -6.17 8.66
C SER A 326 -1.15 -5.05 9.19
N ASN A 327 -1.13 -3.87 8.55
CA ASN A 327 -0.19 -2.81 8.94
C ASN A 327 -0.62 -2.00 10.17
N VAL A 328 -1.82 -2.23 10.70
CA VAL A 328 -2.22 -1.65 12.00
C VAL A 328 -1.24 -2.08 13.11
N GLU A 329 -0.65 -3.27 13.04
CA GLU A 329 0.37 -3.73 13.98
C GLU A 329 1.55 -2.76 14.10
N ARG A 330 1.96 -2.12 12.99
CA ARG A 330 3.00 -1.08 13.01
C ARG A 330 2.55 0.19 13.75
N LEU A 331 1.30 0.61 13.52
CA LEU A 331 0.72 1.74 14.25
C LEU A 331 0.63 1.44 15.75
N LEU A 332 0.20 0.23 16.14
CA LEU A 332 0.15 -0.19 17.53
C LEU A 332 1.49 -0.01 18.23
N TRP A 333 2.57 -0.49 17.61
CA TRP A 333 3.92 -0.34 18.13
C TRP A 333 4.29 1.14 18.33
N MET A 334 3.95 2.00 17.37
CA MET A 334 4.24 3.44 17.43
C MET A 334 3.52 4.12 18.59
N VAL A 335 2.20 3.95 18.69
CA VAL A 335 1.38 4.61 19.73
C VAL A 335 1.58 3.99 21.12
N SER A 336 2.15 2.79 21.21
CA SER A 336 2.46 2.11 22.49
C SER A 336 3.80 2.49 23.09
N GLY A 337 4.47 3.53 22.56
CA GLY A 337 5.71 4.05 23.12
C GLY A 337 6.93 3.97 22.19
N GLY A 338 6.80 3.27 21.04
CA GLY A 338 7.91 3.09 20.08
C GLY A 338 8.46 4.42 19.56
N LEU A 339 7.62 5.40 19.28
CA LEU A 339 8.03 6.76 18.90
C LEU A 339 8.71 7.53 20.04
N GLY A 340 8.44 7.16 21.28
CA GLY A 340 9.06 7.74 22.48
C GLY A 340 10.38 7.06 22.87
N GLY A 341 10.85 6.05 22.12
CA GLY A 341 12.07 5.31 22.38
C GLY A 341 11.93 4.11 23.33
N ASP A 342 10.73 3.85 23.86
CA ASP A 342 10.46 2.65 24.67
C ASP A 342 10.18 1.44 23.75
N ILE A 343 11.23 0.95 23.10
CA ILE A 343 11.15 -0.20 22.19
C ILE A 343 10.63 -1.45 22.90
N ALA A 344 11.12 -1.72 24.11
CA ALA A 344 10.75 -2.93 24.83
C ALA A 344 9.29 -2.93 25.28
N GLY A 345 8.81 -1.80 25.83
CA GLY A 345 7.42 -1.62 26.21
C GLY A 345 6.48 -1.67 24.99
N ALA A 346 6.84 -1.00 23.89
CA ALA A 346 6.06 -1.03 22.65
C ALA A 346 5.94 -2.44 22.07
N CYS A 347 7.03 -3.22 22.08
CA CYS A 347 7.01 -4.62 21.62
C CYS A 347 6.12 -5.50 22.51
N ALA A 348 6.27 -5.39 23.83
CA ALA A 348 5.47 -6.17 24.77
C ALA A 348 3.97 -5.87 24.63
N GLU A 349 3.61 -4.60 24.51
CA GLU A 349 2.22 -4.18 24.36
C GLU A 349 1.63 -4.59 22.99
N THR A 350 2.42 -4.47 21.91
CA THR A 350 2.00 -4.94 20.59
C THR A 350 1.79 -6.45 20.57
N ALA A 351 2.73 -7.21 21.13
CA ALA A 351 2.62 -8.67 21.22
C ALA A 351 1.39 -9.09 22.06
N ARG A 352 1.10 -8.39 23.16
CA ARG A 352 -0.12 -8.59 23.98
C ARG A 352 -1.37 -8.41 23.13
N MET A 353 -1.49 -7.27 22.41
CA MET A 353 -2.66 -6.96 21.58
C MET A 353 -2.84 -7.96 20.43
N MET A 354 -1.75 -8.36 19.77
CA MET A 354 -1.81 -9.38 18.72
C MET A 354 -2.26 -10.74 19.26
N GLY A 355 -1.76 -11.14 20.44
CA GLY A 355 -2.21 -12.36 21.12
C GLY A 355 -3.68 -12.27 21.58
N GLU A 356 -4.16 -11.11 21.99
CA GLU A 356 -5.58 -10.89 22.28
C GLU A 356 -6.45 -11.00 21.03
N LEU A 357 -6.01 -10.42 19.89
CA LEU A 357 -6.72 -10.53 18.62
C LEU A 357 -6.85 -12.00 18.17
N GLU A 358 -5.81 -12.81 18.37
CA GLU A 358 -5.85 -14.24 18.02
C GLU A 358 -6.78 -15.05 18.95
N ARG A 359 -6.73 -14.79 20.25
CA ARG A 359 -7.43 -15.56 21.26
C ARG A 359 -8.86 -15.08 21.52
N LEU A 360 -9.07 -13.76 21.56
CA LEU A 360 -10.34 -13.13 21.92
C LEU A 360 -11.08 -12.51 20.72
N GLY A 361 -10.44 -12.47 19.55
CA GLY A 361 -10.96 -11.81 18.36
C GLY A 361 -10.89 -10.27 18.40
N ARG A 362 -10.42 -9.66 19.51
CA ARG A 362 -10.39 -8.20 19.69
C ARG A 362 -9.29 -7.77 20.65
N TYR A 363 -8.91 -6.50 20.58
CA TYR A 363 -8.06 -5.83 21.58
C TYR A 363 -8.49 -4.37 21.79
N GLU A 364 -7.98 -3.76 22.85
CA GLU A 364 -8.20 -2.36 23.17
C GLU A 364 -6.87 -1.67 23.52
N LEU A 365 -6.70 -0.44 23.02
CA LEU A 365 -5.56 0.42 23.32
C LEU A 365 -5.61 0.92 24.77
N SER A 366 -4.45 1.14 25.38
CA SER A 366 -4.33 1.89 26.63
C SER A 366 -4.83 3.34 26.45
N ALA A 367 -5.19 4.01 27.54
CA ALA A 367 -5.65 5.41 27.49
C ALA A 367 -4.65 6.32 26.79
N LYS A 368 -3.34 6.19 27.09
CA LYS A 368 -2.28 6.97 26.47
C LYS A 368 -2.14 6.70 24.97
N ALA A 369 -2.25 5.42 24.55
CA ALA A 369 -2.18 5.07 23.14
C ALA A 369 -3.41 5.58 22.35
N LYS A 370 -4.59 5.63 22.99
CA LYS A 370 -5.80 6.26 22.42
C LYS A 370 -5.63 7.75 22.20
N GLU A 371 -5.04 8.47 23.15
CA GLU A 371 -4.75 9.91 23.00
C GLU A 371 -3.89 10.15 21.75
N LEU A 372 -2.78 9.42 21.58
CA LEU A 372 -1.92 9.52 20.41
C LEU A 372 -2.63 9.14 19.10
N LEU A 373 -3.45 8.07 19.13
CA LEU A 373 -4.24 7.69 17.97
C LEU A 373 -5.22 8.81 17.57
N PHE A 374 -5.97 9.36 18.52
CA PHE A 374 -6.99 10.35 18.26
C PHE A 374 -6.43 11.73 17.92
N GLU A 375 -5.19 12.02 18.32
CA GLU A 375 -4.49 13.24 17.91
C GLU A 375 -4.28 13.27 16.40
N ASP A 376 -3.82 12.17 15.80
CA ASP A 376 -3.42 12.11 14.41
C ASP A 376 -4.50 11.55 13.47
N PHE A 377 -5.36 10.67 13.96
CA PHE A 377 -6.30 9.91 13.13
C PHE A 377 -7.76 10.23 13.40
N GLU A 378 -8.55 10.22 12.34
CA GLU A 378 -10.01 10.23 12.32
C GLU A 378 -10.49 9.16 11.33
N GLY A 379 -11.73 8.69 11.40
CA GLY A 379 -12.22 7.70 10.43
C GLY A 379 -13.71 7.79 10.17
N GLY A 380 -14.10 7.30 9.01
CA GLY A 380 -15.50 7.21 8.59
C GLY A 380 -15.72 6.04 7.62
N GLU A 381 -17.00 5.76 7.35
CA GLU A 381 -17.41 4.69 6.43
C GLU A 381 -18.42 5.20 5.41
N ALA A 382 -18.46 4.53 4.24
CA ALA A 382 -19.45 4.72 3.19
C ALA A 382 -20.04 3.38 2.75
N THR A 383 -21.35 3.37 2.46
CA THR A 383 -22.03 2.20 1.90
C THR A 383 -21.75 2.08 0.39
N PRO A 384 -22.01 0.91 -0.23
CA PRO A 384 -21.93 0.78 -1.68
C PRO A 384 -22.78 1.77 -2.44
N GLU A 385 -23.99 2.07 -1.97
CA GLU A 385 -24.92 3.03 -2.58
C GLU A 385 -24.39 4.47 -2.47
N GLU A 386 -23.86 4.86 -1.28
CA GLU A 386 -23.22 6.15 -1.07
C GLU A 386 -21.98 6.31 -1.98
N THR A 387 -21.21 5.23 -2.14
CA THR A 387 -20.03 5.19 -3.02
C THR A 387 -20.41 5.46 -4.48
N GLU A 388 -21.41 4.75 -4.99
CA GLU A 388 -21.91 4.95 -6.37
C GLU A 388 -22.55 6.33 -6.56
N ALA A 389 -23.23 6.85 -5.55
CA ALA A 389 -23.76 8.21 -5.57
C ALA A 389 -22.64 9.27 -5.63
N GLU A 390 -21.54 9.07 -4.90
CA GLU A 390 -20.39 9.97 -4.93
C GLU A 390 -19.63 9.90 -6.26
N MET A 391 -19.53 8.71 -6.90
CA MET A 391 -18.98 8.59 -8.26
C MET A 391 -19.75 9.47 -9.25
N ARG A 392 -21.09 9.38 -9.24
CA ARG A 392 -21.96 10.24 -10.07
C ARG A 392 -21.78 11.72 -9.77
N ARG A 393 -21.80 12.06 -8.48
CA ARG A 393 -21.68 13.45 -8.03
C ARG A 393 -20.38 14.10 -8.50
N MET A 394 -19.24 13.41 -8.39
CA MET A 394 -17.94 13.95 -8.80
C MET A 394 -17.84 14.06 -10.33
N HIS A 395 -18.44 13.13 -11.05
CA HIS A 395 -18.53 13.21 -12.50
C HIS A 395 -19.37 14.41 -12.93
N ASP A 396 -20.55 14.61 -12.35
CA ASP A 396 -21.47 15.70 -12.70
C ASP A 396 -20.91 17.08 -12.32
N ALA A 397 -20.27 17.19 -11.15
CA ALA A 397 -19.77 18.47 -10.63
C ALA A 397 -18.42 18.88 -11.25
N ALA A 398 -17.54 17.94 -11.55
CA ALA A 398 -16.15 18.22 -11.93
C ALA A 398 -15.66 17.48 -13.19
N GLY A 399 -16.50 16.69 -13.85
CA GLY A 399 -16.11 15.83 -14.98
C GLY A 399 -15.06 14.78 -14.59
N TYR A 400 -15.02 14.37 -13.29
CA TYR A 400 -13.96 13.54 -12.75
C TYR A 400 -14.47 12.14 -12.41
N LEU A 401 -13.91 11.13 -13.08
CA LEU A 401 -14.25 9.73 -12.88
C LEU A 401 -13.46 9.14 -11.71
N LEU A 402 -14.14 8.90 -10.61
CA LEU A 402 -13.58 8.19 -9.45
C LEU A 402 -13.65 6.68 -9.63
N ASP A 403 -12.59 5.96 -9.24
CA ASP A 403 -12.71 4.55 -8.92
C ASP A 403 -13.48 4.36 -7.59
N PRO A 404 -14.07 3.18 -7.35
CA PRO A 404 -14.91 2.99 -6.16
C PRO A 404 -14.18 3.17 -4.83
N HIS A 405 -12.88 2.91 -4.74
CA HIS A 405 -12.12 3.10 -3.50
C HIS A 405 -11.93 4.60 -3.22
N THR A 406 -11.52 5.35 -4.23
CA THR A 406 -11.39 6.82 -4.13
C THR A 406 -12.74 7.47 -3.85
N ALA A 407 -13.83 6.93 -4.41
CA ALA A 407 -15.18 7.40 -4.13
C ALA A 407 -15.59 7.20 -2.65
N VAL A 408 -15.20 6.07 -2.04
CA VAL A 408 -15.37 5.88 -0.57
C VAL A 408 -14.63 7.00 0.19
N ALA A 409 -13.39 7.33 -0.19
CA ALA A 409 -12.62 8.37 0.49
C ALA A 409 -13.25 9.75 0.32
N SER A 410 -13.70 10.11 -0.87
CA SER A 410 -14.41 11.37 -1.16
C SER A 410 -15.72 11.48 -0.38
N CYS A 411 -16.53 10.41 -0.37
CA CYS A 411 -17.77 10.34 0.40
C CYS A 411 -17.52 10.54 1.91
N VAL A 412 -16.54 9.81 2.46
CA VAL A 412 -16.16 9.93 3.89
C VAL A 412 -15.67 11.33 4.21
N ALA A 413 -14.84 11.94 3.36
CA ALA A 413 -14.37 13.32 3.53
C ALA A 413 -15.56 14.29 3.66
N ARG A 414 -16.55 14.18 2.78
CA ARG A 414 -17.78 15.02 2.85
C ARG A 414 -18.60 14.74 4.09
N LYS A 415 -18.84 13.49 4.43
CA LYS A 415 -19.59 13.10 5.63
C LYS A 415 -18.97 13.65 6.91
N LEU A 416 -17.65 13.76 6.95
CA LEU A 416 -16.90 14.33 8.08
C LEU A 416 -16.72 15.86 7.97
N GLY A 417 -17.20 16.50 6.89
CA GLY A 417 -17.16 17.95 6.70
C GLY A 417 -15.80 18.49 6.27
N TYR A 418 -14.98 17.70 5.58
CA TYR A 418 -13.73 18.18 4.96
C TYR A 418 -13.99 18.89 3.62
N PRO A 419 -13.19 19.92 3.26
CA PRO A 419 -12.07 20.51 4.02
C PRO A 419 -12.57 21.27 5.27
N LYS A 420 -11.78 21.22 6.36
CA LYS A 420 -12.08 21.87 7.64
C LYS A 420 -11.17 23.09 7.86
N ASP A 421 -11.72 24.16 8.44
CA ASP A 421 -10.96 25.34 8.89
C ASP A 421 -10.12 26.03 7.80
N GLY A 422 -10.52 25.90 6.53
CA GLY A 422 -9.76 26.43 5.39
C GLY A 422 -8.47 25.66 5.07
N VAL A 423 -8.26 24.51 5.70
CA VAL A 423 -7.10 23.63 5.44
C VAL A 423 -7.43 22.71 4.26
N PRO A 424 -6.58 22.66 3.21
CA PRO A 424 -6.79 21.78 2.07
C PRO A 424 -6.92 20.32 2.49
N CYS A 425 -7.82 19.61 1.82
CA CYS A 425 -8.04 18.19 2.02
C CYS A 425 -7.55 17.41 0.80
N VAL A 426 -6.50 16.62 0.99
CA VAL A 426 -5.93 15.74 -0.02
C VAL A 426 -6.61 14.39 0.05
N ILE A 427 -7.20 13.95 -1.05
CA ILE A 427 -7.73 12.59 -1.20
C ILE A 427 -6.73 11.75 -2.00
N ALA A 428 -6.29 10.63 -1.45
CA ALA A 428 -5.48 9.68 -2.18
C ALA A 428 -6.33 8.95 -3.23
N ALA A 429 -6.19 9.35 -4.49
CA ALA A 429 -6.84 8.71 -5.64
C ALA A 429 -6.03 7.47 -6.03
N THR A 430 -6.47 6.31 -5.53
CA THR A 430 -5.65 5.10 -5.46
C THR A 430 -5.69 4.22 -6.70
N ALA A 431 -6.67 4.38 -7.56
CA ALA A 431 -6.78 3.63 -8.81
C ALA A 431 -7.54 4.42 -9.88
N THR A 432 -7.40 4.00 -11.14
CA THR A 432 -8.24 4.51 -12.21
C THR A 432 -9.59 3.77 -12.23
N ALA A 433 -10.67 4.48 -12.59
CA ALA A 433 -12.00 3.92 -12.77
C ALA A 433 -12.04 2.79 -13.82
N TYR A 434 -11.15 2.81 -14.80
CA TYR A 434 -11.02 1.80 -15.85
C TYR A 434 -10.73 0.38 -15.36
N LYS A 435 -10.29 0.22 -14.12
CA LYS A 435 -10.09 -1.11 -13.50
C LYS A 435 -11.41 -1.75 -13.02
N PHE A 436 -12.49 -0.97 -12.92
CA PHE A 436 -13.76 -1.37 -12.32
C PHE A 436 -14.97 -1.09 -13.21
N PRO A 437 -14.95 -1.57 -14.47
CA PRO A 437 -16.02 -1.25 -15.45
C PRO A 437 -17.39 -1.70 -14.97
N GLU A 438 -17.49 -2.81 -14.25
CA GLU A 438 -18.78 -3.31 -13.75
C GLU A 438 -19.38 -2.37 -12.68
N THR A 439 -18.52 -1.75 -11.84
CA THR A 439 -18.98 -0.76 -10.85
C THR A 439 -19.36 0.56 -11.53
N CYS A 440 -18.60 1.01 -12.53
CA CYS A 440 -18.95 2.18 -13.32
C CYS A 440 -20.30 1.98 -14.02
N MET A 441 -20.52 0.84 -14.65
CA MET A 441 -21.81 0.53 -15.29
C MET A 441 -22.99 0.57 -14.29
N ARG A 442 -22.83 0.05 -13.07
CA ARG A 442 -23.85 0.17 -12.02
C ARG A 442 -24.05 1.60 -11.56
N ALA A 443 -22.97 2.35 -11.40
CA ALA A 443 -23.05 3.73 -10.93
C ALA A 443 -23.74 4.65 -11.95
N PHE A 444 -23.41 4.53 -13.23
CA PHE A 444 -23.85 5.49 -14.25
C PHE A 444 -25.02 4.97 -15.10
N GLY A 445 -25.23 3.66 -15.18
CA GLY A 445 -26.24 3.05 -16.07
C GLY A 445 -25.85 3.03 -17.54
N GLU A 446 -24.68 3.55 -17.88
CA GLU A 446 -24.12 3.64 -19.24
C GLU A 446 -22.59 3.52 -19.19
N ASP A 447 -21.95 3.30 -20.34
CA ASP A 447 -20.50 3.26 -20.43
C ASP A 447 -19.90 4.67 -20.47
N VAL A 448 -19.28 5.06 -19.37
CA VAL A 448 -18.57 6.34 -19.22
C VAL A 448 -17.05 6.21 -19.44
N LEU A 449 -16.55 4.98 -19.68
CA LEU A 449 -15.13 4.67 -19.82
C LEU A 449 -14.68 4.75 -21.29
N THR A 450 -14.84 5.93 -21.91
CA THR A 450 -14.69 6.13 -23.35
C THR A 450 -13.26 6.36 -23.84
N ASP A 451 -12.33 6.73 -22.95
CA ASP A 451 -10.94 7.04 -23.28
C ASP A 451 -9.97 6.31 -22.35
N PRO A 452 -9.73 5.00 -22.58
CA PRO A 452 -8.90 4.19 -21.69
C PRO A 452 -7.44 4.66 -21.69
N PRO A 453 -6.77 4.64 -20.51
CA PRO A 453 -5.34 4.94 -20.43
C PRO A 453 -4.51 4.01 -21.32
N PRO A 454 -3.32 4.45 -21.77
CA PRO A 454 -2.40 3.61 -22.53
C PRO A 454 -2.16 2.24 -21.86
N GLY A 455 -2.22 1.17 -22.65
CA GLY A 455 -2.06 -0.20 -22.16
C GLY A 455 -3.35 -0.86 -21.64
N PHE A 456 -4.46 -0.12 -21.46
CA PHE A 456 -5.75 -0.71 -21.07
C PHE A 456 -6.57 -1.14 -22.31
N ALA A 457 -6.55 -0.34 -23.37
CA ALA A 457 -7.30 -0.61 -24.59
C ALA A 457 -6.88 -1.93 -25.27
N GLU A 458 -5.61 -2.27 -25.22
CA GLU A 458 -5.05 -3.45 -25.86
C GLU A 458 -5.18 -4.74 -25.02
N LEU A 459 -5.47 -4.66 -23.71
CA LEU A 459 -5.48 -5.81 -22.80
C LEU A 459 -6.36 -6.96 -23.30
N GLU A 460 -7.52 -6.65 -23.87
CA GLU A 460 -8.47 -7.66 -24.36
C GLU A 460 -7.97 -8.39 -25.61
N SER A 461 -7.07 -7.76 -26.37
CA SER A 461 -6.48 -8.32 -27.59
C SER A 461 -5.21 -9.14 -27.33
N LEU A 462 -4.60 -9.00 -26.13
CA LEU A 462 -3.39 -9.71 -25.78
C LEU A 462 -3.66 -11.21 -25.52
N PRO A 463 -2.74 -12.11 -25.92
CA PRO A 463 -2.87 -13.51 -25.63
C PRO A 463 -2.76 -13.78 -24.11
N ILE A 464 -3.56 -14.70 -23.61
CA ILE A 464 -3.44 -15.19 -22.24
C ILE A 464 -2.20 -16.07 -22.13
N ALA A 465 -1.16 -15.58 -21.48
CA ALA A 465 0.10 -16.28 -21.23
C ALA A 465 0.01 -17.17 -19.98
N GLN A 466 -0.62 -16.68 -18.90
CA GLN A 466 -0.73 -17.36 -17.62
C GLN A 466 -2.10 -18.08 -17.52
N LYS A 467 -2.10 -19.42 -17.63
CA LYS A 467 -3.35 -20.23 -17.74
C LYS A 467 -3.56 -21.17 -16.56
N LYS A 468 -2.62 -21.22 -15.60
CA LYS A 468 -2.68 -22.19 -14.51
C LYS A 468 -3.79 -21.82 -13.54
N VAL A 469 -4.62 -22.84 -13.21
CA VAL A 469 -5.66 -22.79 -12.18
C VAL A 469 -5.53 -24.06 -11.34
N CYS A 470 -5.56 -23.93 -10.01
CA CYS A 470 -5.46 -25.06 -9.10
C CYS A 470 -6.50 -24.97 -7.98
N ASP A 471 -6.64 -26.05 -7.22
CA ASP A 471 -7.39 -26.05 -5.97
C ASP A 471 -6.51 -25.51 -4.82
N VAL A 472 -7.15 -25.06 -3.73
CA VAL A 472 -6.43 -24.47 -2.58
C VAL A 472 -5.37 -25.40 -1.99
N ASN A 473 -5.64 -26.70 -1.98
CA ASN A 473 -4.72 -27.73 -1.48
C ASN A 473 -3.56 -28.05 -2.44
N GLU A 474 -3.58 -27.56 -3.68
CA GLU A 474 -2.54 -27.75 -4.69
C GLU A 474 -1.56 -26.56 -4.77
N ILE A 475 -1.76 -25.52 -3.96
CA ILE A 475 -0.91 -24.32 -3.97
C ILE A 475 0.54 -24.67 -3.64
N ASP A 476 0.78 -25.58 -2.69
CA ASP A 476 2.12 -26.00 -2.28
C ASP A 476 2.88 -26.64 -3.45
N ASP A 477 2.20 -27.49 -4.23
CA ASP A 477 2.77 -28.14 -5.42
C ASP A 477 3.03 -27.10 -6.53
N ALA A 478 2.11 -26.13 -6.70
CA ALA A 478 2.31 -25.04 -7.65
C ALA A 478 3.54 -24.18 -7.32
N VAL A 479 3.92 -24.06 -6.04
CA VAL A 479 5.16 -23.38 -5.62
C VAL A 479 6.38 -24.26 -5.88
N ARG A 480 6.32 -25.58 -5.57
CA ARG A 480 7.43 -26.51 -5.82
C ARG A 480 7.83 -26.65 -7.29
N GLU A 481 6.86 -26.53 -8.19
CA GLU A 481 7.17 -26.52 -9.64
C GLU A 481 8.13 -25.39 -10.09
N LEU A 482 8.30 -24.37 -9.25
CA LEU A 482 9.18 -23.22 -9.50
C LEU A 482 10.57 -23.38 -8.85
N PHE A 483 10.81 -24.46 -8.11
CA PHE A 483 12.13 -24.78 -7.52
C PHE A 483 13.04 -25.41 -8.57
#